data_9f39c16afce482e4682418987dd5626c
#
_entry.id   9f39c16afce482e4682418987dd5626c
#
_cell.length_a   1.000
_cell.length_b   1.000
_cell.length_c   1.000
_cell.angle_alpha   90.00
_cell.angle_beta   90.00
_cell.angle_gamma   90.00
#
_symmetry.space_group_name_H-M   'P 1'
#
loop_
_entity.id
_entity.type
_entity.pdbx_description
1 polymer ?
#
loop_
_entity_poly.entity_id
_entity_poly.type
_entity_poly.pdbx_seq_one_letter_code
_entity_poly.pdbx_strand_id
1 'polypeptide(L)'
;MNWTELLKAELNSTYAVTDRLIAQVGDDTLGWKPSTGTNWMTTGQLMKHLTEGCGMAFRGFVTGDWGLPDGMSMSDLTPEQMMPPAEKLPAVASVAEARALLEEDRKTALAVLADTREEDLGQKPAPAPWDPREMPLGRRLLQMVDHLKQHKGQLFYYLKLQGKPVATPELWGA
;
A
#
# COMPACT_ATOMS: atom_id res chain seq x y z
N MET A 1 23.10 9.31 1.75
CA MET A 1 21.87 8.51 1.48
C MET A 1 21.33 8.98 0.14
N ASN A 2 21.14 8.07 -0.77
CA ASN A 2 20.51 8.30 -2.08
C ASN A 2 19.06 7.79 -2.08
N TRP A 3 18.34 7.95 -3.19
CA TRP A 3 16.94 7.53 -3.29
C TRP A 3 16.77 6.04 -3.10
N THR A 4 17.63 5.23 -3.72
CA THR A 4 17.57 3.76 -3.64
C THR A 4 17.71 3.28 -2.20
N GLU A 5 18.71 3.79 -1.46
CA GLU A 5 18.92 3.44 -0.05
C GLU A 5 17.75 3.88 0.84
N LEU A 6 17.25 5.12 0.62
CA LEU A 6 16.11 5.64 1.37
C LEU A 6 14.86 4.77 1.15
N LEU A 7 14.48 4.57 -0.10
CA LEU A 7 13.27 3.80 -0.45
C LEU A 7 13.37 2.36 0.04
N LYS A 8 14.52 1.72 -0.09
CA LYS A 8 14.76 0.36 0.42
C LYS A 8 14.60 0.27 1.93
N ALA A 9 15.14 1.22 2.67
CA ALA A 9 15.00 1.28 4.13
C ALA A 9 13.54 1.47 4.54
N GLU A 10 12.85 2.42 3.91
CA GLU A 10 11.46 2.74 4.16
C GLU A 10 10.51 1.57 3.83
N LEU A 11 10.70 0.91 2.68
CA LEU A 11 9.97 -0.30 2.32
C LEU A 11 10.14 -1.39 3.38
N ASN A 12 11.39 -1.78 3.67
CA ASN A 12 11.64 -2.88 4.61
C ASN A 12 11.04 -2.60 6.00
N SER A 13 11.23 -1.39 6.53
CA SER A 13 10.67 -1.00 7.82
C SER A 13 9.14 -1.01 7.81
N THR A 14 8.53 -0.39 6.79
CA THR A 14 7.06 -0.25 6.72
C THR A 14 6.37 -1.61 6.57
N TYR A 15 6.88 -2.48 5.69
CA TYR A 15 6.30 -3.81 5.49
C TYR A 15 6.46 -4.70 6.72
N ALA A 16 7.62 -4.68 7.39
CA ALA A 16 7.84 -5.45 8.60
C ALA A 16 6.88 -5.06 9.73
N VAL A 17 6.60 -3.76 9.89
CA VAL A 17 5.63 -3.27 10.88
C VAL A 17 4.20 -3.62 10.47
N THR A 18 3.88 -3.49 9.19
CA THR A 18 2.55 -3.82 8.66
C THR A 18 2.24 -5.31 8.86
N ASP A 19 3.18 -6.21 8.56
CA ASP A 19 3.01 -7.65 8.78
C ASP A 19 2.74 -7.98 10.25
N ARG A 20 3.47 -7.35 11.19
CA ARG A 20 3.25 -7.54 12.62
C ARG A 20 1.86 -7.07 13.07
N LEU A 21 1.34 -5.98 12.51
CA LEU A 21 -0.02 -5.52 12.82
C LEU A 21 -1.07 -6.45 12.21
N ILE A 22 -0.88 -6.90 10.97
CA ILE A 22 -1.77 -7.89 10.33
C ILE A 22 -1.84 -9.17 11.17
N ALA A 23 -0.72 -9.64 11.73
CA ALA A 23 -0.68 -10.83 12.58
C ALA A 23 -1.47 -10.69 13.90
N GLN A 24 -1.87 -9.47 14.31
CA GLN A 24 -2.75 -9.24 15.47
C GLN A 24 -4.24 -9.33 15.14
N VAL A 25 -4.60 -9.36 13.86
CA VAL A 25 -5.99 -9.50 13.41
C VAL A 25 -6.46 -10.94 13.62
N GLY A 26 -7.70 -11.13 14.01
CA GLY A 26 -8.36 -12.44 14.00
C GLY A 26 -9.19 -12.62 12.72
N ASP A 27 -9.20 -13.81 12.14
CA ASP A 27 -10.00 -14.11 10.93
C ASP A 27 -11.50 -13.86 11.17
N ASP A 28 -11.98 -14.03 12.41
CA ASP A 28 -13.35 -13.72 12.84
C ASP A 28 -13.69 -12.23 12.83
N THR A 29 -12.69 -11.35 12.73
CA THR A 29 -12.85 -9.89 12.73
C THR A 29 -12.65 -9.24 11.37
N LEU A 30 -12.47 -10.01 10.29
CA LEU A 30 -12.26 -9.46 8.93
C LEU A 30 -13.44 -8.61 8.44
N GLY A 31 -14.66 -8.91 8.86
CA GLY A 31 -15.86 -8.12 8.55
C GLY A 31 -16.06 -6.88 9.39
N TRP A 32 -15.25 -6.66 10.44
CA TRP A 32 -15.40 -5.52 11.34
C TRP A 32 -15.02 -4.20 10.66
N LYS A 33 -15.77 -3.14 10.97
CA LYS A 33 -15.45 -1.75 10.62
C LYS A 33 -15.99 -0.81 11.72
N PRO A 34 -15.52 0.46 11.82
CA PRO A 34 -16.10 1.44 12.73
C PRO A 34 -17.61 1.59 12.54
N SER A 35 -18.34 1.71 13.64
CA SER A 35 -19.80 1.82 13.65
C SER A 35 -20.32 3.24 13.39
N THR A 36 -19.44 4.25 13.44
CA THR A 36 -19.76 5.67 13.23
C THR A 36 -19.11 6.20 11.96
N GLY A 37 -19.77 7.12 11.26
CA GLY A 37 -19.29 7.63 9.99
C GLY A 37 -19.64 6.72 8.81
N THR A 38 -19.13 7.06 7.63
CA THR A 38 -19.42 6.38 6.35
C THR A 38 -18.14 6.12 5.57
N ASN A 39 -18.23 5.30 4.52
CA ASN A 39 -17.13 4.98 3.61
C ASN A 39 -15.92 4.32 4.31
N TRP A 40 -16.18 3.45 5.28
CA TRP A 40 -15.16 2.67 5.96
C TRP A 40 -14.88 1.36 5.21
N MET A 41 -13.62 1.05 5.02
CA MET A 41 -13.20 -0.32 4.70
C MET A 41 -13.51 -1.25 5.89
N THR A 42 -13.93 -2.48 5.63
CA THR A 42 -13.82 -3.54 6.63
C THR A 42 -12.35 -3.84 6.92
N THR A 43 -12.06 -4.54 8.02
CA THR A 43 -10.68 -4.97 8.34
C THR A 43 -10.08 -5.79 7.19
N GLY A 44 -10.84 -6.71 6.60
CA GLY A 44 -10.39 -7.52 5.46
C GLY A 44 -10.15 -6.70 4.19
N GLN A 45 -10.97 -5.69 3.92
CA GLN A 45 -10.77 -4.75 2.81
C GLN A 45 -9.51 -3.88 3.03
N LEU A 46 -9.32 -3.37 4.25
CA LEU A 46 -8.13 -2.61 4.59
C LEU A 46 -6.86 -3.45 4.45
N MET A 47 -6.89 -4.71 4.91
CA MET A 47 -5.76 -5.62 4.75
C MET A 47 -5.47 -5.90 3.27
N LYS A 48 -6.49 -6.13 2.44
CA LYS A 48 -6.31 -6.28 0.99
C LYS A 48 -5.68 -5.02 0.37
N HIS A 49 -6.16 -3.85 0.75
CA HIS A 49 -5.62 -2.58 0.26
C HIS A 49 -4.15 -2.36 0.68
N LEU A 50 -3.76 -2.78 1.88
CA LEU A 50 -2.37 -2.76 2.33
C LEU A 50 -1.45 -3.67 1.49
N THR A 51 -1.97 -4.76 0.94
CA THR A 51 -1.20 -5.72 0.14
C THR A 51 -1.01 -5.32 -1.32
N GLU A 52 -1.51 -4.16 -1.71
CA GLU A 52 -1.41 -3.57 -3.05
C GLU A 52 -0.82 -2.15 -2.99
N GLY A 53 -0.12 -1.84 -1.90
CA GLY A 53 0.30 -0.48 -1.59
C GLY A 53 1.45 0.05 -2.43
N CYS A 54 2.47 -0.74 -2.67
CA CYS A 54 3.71 -0.28 -3.32
C CYS A 54 4.07 -1.06 -4.57
N GLY A 55 3.98 -2.40 -4.58
CA GLY A 55 4.51 -3.23 -5.66
C GLY A 55 3.91 -2.89 -7.02
N MET A 56 2.57 -2.88 -7.11
CA MET A 56 1.86 -2.51 -8.33
C MET A 56 2.15 -1.05 -8.73
N ALA A 57 2.13 -0.12 -7.78
CA ALA A 57 2.37 1.29 -8.05
C ALA A 57 3.82 1.55 -8.51
N PHE A 58 4.81 0.92 -7.89
CA PHE A 58 6.22 1.01 -8.32
C PHE A 58 6.37 0.51 -9.75
N ARG A 59 5.79 -0.66 -10.08
CA ARG A 59 5.80 -1.19 -11.44
C ARG A 59 5.16 -0.21 -12.43
N GLY A 60 3.97 0.30 -12.11
CA GLY A 60 3.27 1.26 -12.94
C GLY A 60 4.08 2.54 -13.21
N PHE A 61 4.68 3.15 -12.17
CA PHE A 61 5.47 4.38 -12.32
C PHE A 61 6.80 4.16 -13.05
N VAL A 62 7.46 3.04 -12.84
CA VAL A 62 8.76 2.75 -13.44
C VAL A 62 8.64 2.26 -14.88
N THR A 63 7.73 1.31 -15.12
CA THR A 63 7.62 0.58 -16.40
C THR A 63 6.41 0.97 -17.25
N GLY A 64 5.42 1.64 -16.68
CA GLY A 64 4.12 1.91 -17.32
C GLY A 64 3.12 0.74 -17.22
N ASP A 65 3.52 -0.40 -16.66
CA ASP A 65 2.65 -1.56 -16.48
C ASP A 65 1.84 -1.43 -15.16
N TRP A 66 0.58 -1.07 -15.31
CA TRP A 66 -0.39 -0.95 -14.21
C TRP A 66 -1.20 -2.23 -13.96
N GLY A 67 -0.85 -3.34 -14.62
CA GLY A 67 -1.57 -4.60 -14.48
C GLY A 67 -2.97 -4.59 -15.12
N LEU A 68 -3.21 -3.69 -16.07
CA LEU A 68 -4.47 -3.62 -16.81
C LEU A 68 -4.52 -4.71 -17.89
N PRO A 69 -5.72 -5.13 -18.33
CA PRO A 69 -5.87 -6.02 -19.47
C PRO A 69 -5.22 -5.45 -20.75
N ASP A 70 -4.82 -6.35 -21.64
CA ASP A 70 -4.21 -5.98 -22.93
C ASP A 70 -5.08 -4.97 -23.69
N GLY A 71 -4.45 -3.88 -24.15
CA GLY A 71 -5.10 -2.81 -24.90
C GLY A 71 -5.83 -1.77 -24.04
N MET A 72 -5.86 -1.92 -22.71
CA MET A 72 -6.36 -0.90 -21.79
C MET A 72 -5.22 -0.07 -21.21
N SER A 73 -5.50 1.22 -20.97
CA SER A 73 -4.62 2.16 -20.28
C SER A 73 -5.32 2.81 -19.09
N MET A 74 -4.56 3.44 -18.21
CA MET A 74 -5.14 4.17 -17.06
C MET A 74 -6.07 5.31 -17.50
N SER A 75 -5.88 5.89 -18.70
CA SER A 75 -6.76 6.93 -19.25
C SER A 75 -8.12 6.42 -19.66
N ASP A 76 -8.30 5.12 -19.84
CA ASP A 76 -9.59 4.49 -20.18
C ASP A 76 -10.47 4.25 -18.94
N LEU A 77 -9.90 4.42 -17.74
CA LEU A 77 -10.60 4.24 -16.48
C LEU A 77 -11.31 5.53 -16.05
N THR A 78 -12.54 5.36 -15.56
CA THR A 78 -13.24 6.48 -14.90
C THR A 78 -12.60 6.78 -13.52
N PRO A 79 -12.79 8.00 -12.97
CA PRO A 79 -12.32 8.32 -11.63
C PRO A 79 -12.80 7.33 -10.54
N GLU A 80 -14.02 6.81 -10.66
CA GLU A 80 -14.57 5.83 -9.73
C GLU A 80 -13.91 4.44 -9.88
N GLN A 81 -13.50 4.07 -11.08
CA GLN A 81 -12.73 2.83 -11.31
C GLN A 81 -11.29 2.94 -10.78
N MET A 82 -10.66 4.12 -10.90
CA MET A 82 -9.32 4.36 -10.35
C MET A 82 -9.33 4.46 -8.82
N MET A 83 -10.37 5.05 -8.26
CA MET A 83 -10.51 5.28 -6.80
C MET A 83 -11.93 4.89 -6.34
N PRO A 84 -12.23 3.59 -6.26
CA PRO A 84 -13.56 3.13 -5.87
C PRO A 84 -13.85 3.49 -4.40
N PRO A 85 -15.13 3.68 -4.03
CA PRO A 85 -15.52 3.81 -2.63
C PRO A 85 -15.05 2.61 -1.80
N ALA A 86 -14.67 2.86 -0.54
CA ALA A 86 -14.12 1.84 0.36
C ALA A 86 -14.99 0.57 0.43
N GLU A 87 -16.30 0.74 0.39
CA GLU A 87 -17.28 -0.36 0.48
C GLU A 87 -17.26 -1.30 -0.74
N LYS A 88 -16.70 -0.85 -1.88
CA LYS A 88 -16.57 -1.64 -3.11
C LYS A 88 -15.20 -2.32 -3.25
N LEU A 89 -14.27 -2.05 -2.34
CA LEU A 89 -12.94 -2.66 -2.38
C LEU A 89 -13.01 -4.16 -2.08
N PRO A 90 -12.16 -4.98 -2.71
CA PRO A 90 -12.05 -6.39 -2.39
C PRO A 90 -11.50 -6.60 -0.98
N ALA A 91 -11.80 -7.74 -0.37
CA ALA A 91 -11.30 -8.14 0.93
C ALA A 91 -10.46 -9.41 0.81
N VAL A 92 -9.53 -9.61 1.75
CA VAL A 92 -8.85 -10.90 1.93
C VAL A 92 -9.79 -11.91 2.60
N ALA A 93 -9.61 -13.18 2.29
CA ALA A 93 -10.36 -14.26 2.91
C ALA A 93 -9.77 -14.73 4.25
N SER A 94 -8.49 -14.41 4.53
CA SER A 94 -7.83 -14.77 5.78
C SER A 94 -6.62 -13.87 6.08
N VAL A 95 -6.19 -13.87 7.34
CA VAL A 95 -4.93 -13.24 7.78
C VAL A 95 -3.72 -13.87 7.08
N ALA A 96 -3.74 -15.19 6.88
CA ALA A 96 -2.66 -15.89 6.18
C ALA A 96 -2.52 -15.43 4.73
N GLU A 97 -3.64 -15.27 4.01
CA GLU A 97 -3.67 -14.72 2.66
C GLU A 97 -3.11 -13.28 2.63
N ALA A 98 -3.56 -12.42 3.54
CA ALA A 98 -3.08 -11.04 3.62
C ALA A 98 -1.55 -10.98 3.79
N ARG A 99 -0.99 -11.80 4.67
CA ARG A 99 0.46 -11.83 4.91
C ARG A 99 1.23 -12.34 3.70
N ALA A 100 0.72 -13.36 3.01
CA ALA A 100 1.34 -13.86 1.77
C ALA A 100 1.33 -12.80 0.67
N LEU A 101 0.19 -12.13 0.44
CA LEU A 101 0.07 -11.04 -0.54
C LEU A 101 0.95 -9.83 -0.18
N LEU A 102 1.04 -9.46 1.11
CA LEU A 102 1.91 -8.37 1.57
C LEU A 102 3.38 -8.65 1.25
N GLU A 103 3.84 -9.88 1.45
CA GLU A 103 5.22 -10.27 1.14
C GLU A 103 5.49 -10.26 -0.38
N GLU A 104 4.51 -10.66 -1.21
CA GLU A 104 4.65 -10.58 -2.67
C GLU A 104 4.67 -9.12 -3.16
N ASP A 105 3.84 -8.23 -2.60
CA ASP A 105 3.87 -6.80 -2.90
C ASP A 105 5.23 -6.18 -2.53
N ARG A 106 5.77 -6.53 -1.35
CA ARG A 106 7.11 -6.12 -0.91
C ARG A 106 8.21 -6.56 -1.87
N LYS A 107 8.21 -7.84 -2.26
CA LYS A 107 9.19 -8.39 -3.21
C LYS A 107 9.13 -7.66 -4.55
N THR A 108 7.92 -7.43 -5.06
CA THR A 108 7.70 -6.71 -6.31
C THR A 108 8.26 -5.29 -6.21
N ALA A 109 7.94 -4.53 -5.15
CA ALA A 109 8.46 -3.18 -4.95
C ALA A 109 9.99 -3.14 -4.89
N LEU A 110 10.61 -4.07 -4.14
CA LEU A 110 12.06 -4.15 -4.02
C LEU A 110 12.75 -4.55 -5.33
N ALA A 111 12.17 -5.48 -6.10
CA ALA A 111 12.70 -5.88 -7.41
C ALA A 111 12.65 -4.71 -8.40
N VAL A 112 11.52 -4.03 -8.52
CA VAL A 112 11.39 -2.84 -9.37
C VAL A 112 12.39 -1.76 -8.97
N LEU A 113 12.54 -1.51 -7.67
CA LEU A 113 13.50 -0.52 -7.17
C LEU A 113 14.94 -0.90 -7.52
N ALA A 114 15.30 -2.18 -7.41
CA ALA A 114 16.67 -2.67 -7.72
C ALA A 114 17.03 -2.49 -9.20
N ASP A 115 16.05 -2.58 -10.09
CA ASP A 115 16.22 -2.40 -11.55
C ASP A 115 16.12 -0.92 -11.98
N THR A 116 15.81 0.02 -11.06
CA THR A 116 15.66 1.44 -11.36
C THR A 116 16.95 2.20 -11.11
N ARG A 117 17.40 2.99 -12.10
CA ARG A 117 18.63 3.79 -11.95
C ARG A 117 18.41 4.94 -10.96
N GLU A 118 19.42 5.23 -10.14
CA GLU A 118 19.39 6.34 -9.17
C GLU A 118 19.13 7.69 -9.85
N GLU A 119 19.68 7.91 -11.05
CA GLU A 119 19.46 9.11 -11.83
C GLU A 119 17.98 9.28 -12.20
N ASP A 120 17.32 8.20 -12.62
CA ASP A 120 15.89 8.20 -12.95
C ASP A 120 15.04 8.52 -11.72
N LEU A 121 15.39 7.99 -10.56
CA LEU A 121 14.70 8.31 -9.31
C LEU A 121 14.78 9.81 -8.98
N GLY A 122 15.92 10.46 -9.27
CA GLY A 122 16.12 11.87 -8.98
C GLY A 122 15.53 12.83 -10.01
N GLN A 123 15.45 12.42 -11.29
CA GLN A 123 15.21 13.35 -12.40
C GLN A 123 13.98 13.04 -13.27
N LYS A 124 13.61 11.74 -13.40
CA LYS A 124 12.48 11.35 -14.27
C LYS A 124 11.17 11.90 -13.69
N PRO A 125 10.40 12.70 -14.44
CA PRO A 125 9.08 13.12 -14.01
C PRO A 125 8.13 11.92 -13.95
N ALA A 126 7.32 11.85 -12.90
CA ALA A 126 6.37 10.76 -12.68
C ALA A 126 5.00 11.30 -12.27
N PRO A 127 4.20 11.84 -13.20
CA PRO A 127 2.81 12.16 -12.95
C PRO A 127 2.04 10.89 -12.63
N ALA A 128 1.08 10.97 -11.69
CA ALA A 128 0.20 9.84 -11.42
C ALA A 128 -1.07 9.92 -12.29
N PRO A 129 -1.66 8.81 -12.69
CA PRO A 129 -2.93 8.82 -13.42
C PRO A 129 -4.05 9.61 -12.74
N TRP A 130 -4.04 9.62 -11.40
CA TRP A 130 -5.01 10.36 -10.56
C TRP A 130 -4.51 11.73 -10.06
N ASP A 131 -3.25 12.08 -10.34
CA ASP A 131 -2.63 13.34 -9.92
C ASP A 131 -1.60 13.79 -10.97
N PRO A 132 -1.96 14.73 -11.85
CA PRO A 132 -1.12 15.16 -12.96
C PRO A 132 0.10 16.00 -12.54
N ARG A 133 0.25 16.33 -11.26
CA ARG A 133 1.41 17.09 -10.78
C ARG A 133 2.70 16.35 -11.06
N GLU A 134 3.62 17.02 -11.70
CA GLU A 134 4.96 16.49 -11.92
C GLU A 134 5.78 16.52 -10.62
N MET A 135 6.43 15.41 -10.35
CA MET A 135 7.45 15.30 -9.29
C MET A 135 8.46 14.24 -9.69
N PRO A 136 9.69 14.27 -9.14
CA PRO A 136 10.68 13.23 -9.41
C PRO A 136 10.15 11.83 -9.04
N LEU A 137 10.54 10.83 -9.83
CA LEU A 137 10.11 9.43 -9.63
C LEU A 137 10.34 8.94 -8.20
N GLY A 138 11.54 9.18 -7.63
CA GLY A 138 11.83 8.79 -6.25
C GLY A 138 10.86 9.39 -5.23
N ARG A 139 10.46 10.65 -5.43
CA ARG A 139 9.44 11.30 -4.57
C ARG A 139 8.06 10.66 -4.75
N ARG A 140 7.71 10.27 -5.97
CA ARG A 140 6.44 9.58 -6.26
C ARG A 140 6.42 8.19 -5.61
N LEU A 141 7.50 7.44 -5.71
CA LEU A 141 7.61 6.13 -5.06
C LEU A 141 7.57 6.26 -3.52
N LEU A 142 8.22 7.27 -2.95
CA LEU A 142 8.12 7.55 -1.51
C LEU A 142 6.68 7.89 -1.09
N GLN A 143 5.92 8.58 -1.93
CA GLN A 143 4.50 8.84 -1.68
C GLN A 143 3.68 7.55 -1.57
N MET A 144 4.03 6.51 -2.34
CA MET A 144 3.35 5.20 -2.21
C MET A 144 3.70 4.50 -0.90
N VAL A 145 4.94 4.63 -0.44
CA VAL A 145 5.31 4.16 0.90
C VAL A 145 4.55 4.93 1.99
N ASP A 146 4.42 6.25 1.84
CA ASP A 146 3.63 7.08 2.77
C ASP A 146 2.13 6.68 2.76
N HIS A 147 1.57 6.33 1.61
CA HIS A 147 0.22 5.78 1.50
C HIS A 147 0.08 4.46 2.29
N LEU A 148 1.03 3.53 2.15
CA LEU A 148 1.06 2.30 2.94
C LEU A 148 1.15 2.61 4.45
N LYS A 149 1.98 3.58 4.86
CA LYS A 149 2.09 4.01 6.26
C LYS A 149 0.78 4.57 6.82
N GLN A 150 0.03 5.34 6.03
CA GLN A 150 -1.27 5.89 6.45
C GLN A 150 -2.28 4.77 6.71
N HIS A 151 -2.38 3.80 5.80
CA HIS A 151 -3.29 2.66 5.98
C HIS A 151 -2.81 1.66 7.05
N LYS A 152 -1.50 1.50 7.25
CA LYS A 152 -0.94 0.82 8.41
C LYS A 152 -1.38 1.48 9.72
N GLY A 153 -1.34 2.82 9.77
CA GLY A 153 -1.86 3.59 10.90
C GLY A 153 -3.38 3.39 11.12
N GLN A 154 -4.15 3.31 10.04
CA GLN A 154 -5.57 3.00 10.11
C GLN A 154 -5.81 1.59 10.68
N LEU A 155 -5.05 0.57 10.26
CA LEU A 155 -5.13 -0.77 10.83
C LEU A 155 -4.79 -0.79 12.31
N PHE A 156 -3.76 -0.05 12.74
CA PHE A 156 -3.42 0.11 14.14
C PHE A 156 -4.60 0.65 14.97
N TYR A 157 -5.31 1.68 14.47
CA TYR A 157 -6.49 2.20 15.15
C TYR A 157 -7.66 1.22 15.13
N TYR A 158 -7.84 0.44 14.05
CA TYR A 158 -8.85 -0.61 14.02
C TYR A 158 -8.59 -1.67 15.10
N LEU A 159 -7.35 -2.10 15.28
CA LEU A 159 -6.96 -3.03 16.33
C LEU A 159 -7.25 -2.46 17.73
N LYS A 160 -6.93 -1.17 17.96
CA LYS A 160 -7.27 -0.51 19.25
C LYS A 160 -8.77 -0.49 19.52
N LEU A 161 -9.57 -0.13 18.51
CA LEU A 161 -11.04 -0.09 18.62
C LEU A 161 -11.66 -1.47 18.87
N GLN A 162 -10.99 -2.53 18.42
CA GLN A 162 -11.35 -3.93 18.69
C GLN A 162 -10.80 -4.45 20.04
N GLY A 163 -10.16 -3.60 20.85
CA GLY A 163 -9.62 -3.98 22.16
C GLY A 163 -8.32 -4.78 22.12
N LYS A 164 -7.62 -4.83 20.97
CA LYS A 164 -6.32 -5.50 20.89
C LYS A 164 -5.25 -4.72 21.65
N PRO A 165 -4.28 -5.39 22.31
CA PRO A 165 -3.26 -4.77 23.14
C PRO A 165 -2.12 -4.17 22.31
N VAL A 166 -2.45 -3.23 21.39
CA VAL A 166 -1.47 -2.53 20.57
C VAL A 166 -1.19 -1.13 21.11
N ALA A 167 0.08 -0.74 21.14
CA ALA A 167 0.57 0.53 21.65
C ALA A 167 1.60 1.17 20.69
N THR A 168 2.26 2.23 21.11
CA THR A 168 3.25 2.94 20.29
C THR A 168 4.37 2.05 19.72
N PRO A 169 4.93 1.09 20.48
CA PRO A 169 5.93 0.17 19.93
C PRO A 169 5.44 -0.61 18.72
N GLU A 170 4.20 -1.14 18.74
CA GLU A 170 3.63 -1.88 17.61
C GLU A 170 3.41 -0.97 16.38
N LEU A 171 3.08 0.30 16.59
CA LEU A 171 2.91 1.26 15.48
C LEU A 171 4.23 1.60 14.79
N TRP A 172 5.32 1.71 15.54
CA TRP A 172 6.64 2.12 15.06
C TRP A 172 7.58 0.95 14.80
N GLY A 173 7.26 -0.24 15.29
CA GLY A 173 8.08 -1.42 15.13
C GLY A 173 9.29 -1.49 16.08
N ALA A 174 9.14 -0.89 17.24
CA ALA A 174 10.16 -0.91 18.30
C ALA A 174 10.01 -2.16 19.19
#